data_7ce9e8a4a0007243f8b5545b21ffea6e
#
_entry.id   7ce9e8a4a0007243f8b5545b21ffea6e
#
_cell.length_a   1.000
_cell.length_b   1.000
_cell.length_c   1.000
_cell.angle_alpha   90.00
_cell.angle_beta   90.00
_cell.angle_gamma   90.00
#
_symmetry.space_group_name_H-M   'P 1'
#
loop_
_entity.id
_entity.type
_entity.pdbx_description
1 polymer ?
#
loop_
_entity_poly.entity_id
_entity_poly.type
_entity_poly.pdbx_seq_one_letter_code
_entity_poly.pdbx_strand_id
1 'polypeptide(L)'
;MGGNYMKRKLSALLCGALVVSCLAGCGGAAEDGSGNSAGGATEAQEGTATGDATGGESGTGEMVEIKIWHDGDESIMQTIADCANEQLAADSIQVVFEKKTGLTDQLQLYGTDEVNGPDMYMYAHDSLGTFAEMGILAPITDVIGEDVMADMLPMTVEAGNYKDTQYLMPVYYETLLFIYNEELWEGEIPSTTDELYDYMVAHTDVDAGTYAVVNQHSTAYNVAPFINGYGGYIIDENANPGLNTPETIEAITYNQKFAALQADGDYNTVTALFNEGKAAAIIGGPWLISGIKEAGIVYGIRSLSDFTLPNGEALAPYSGVQGIGVLKYAAESKKDAIAKVLTAIASPEVGIALANQSSCAPANSLSYEDSMVSVNQMIMAMKDTAETAQPMPNIPQMSVMWGPAESLLAAVNKSGEDVATSADKYQEEALTAIADMQ
;
A
#
# COMPACT_ATOMS: atom_id res chain seq x y z
N MET A 1 21.52 -59.71 34.52
CA MET A 1 22.56 -58.96 35.23
C MET A 1 22.42 -57.57 34.79
N GLY A 2 21.80 -56.76 35.45
CA GLY A 2 22.12 -55.94 36.61
C GLY A 2 22.46 -54.58 36.07
N GLY A 3 21.78 -53.54 36.26
CA GLY A 3 21.11 -52.93 37.37
C GLY A 3 21.61 -51.56 37.59
N ASN A 4 20.74 -50.68 37.78
CA ASN A 4 20.48 -49.55 38.70
C ASN A 4 20.72 -48.13 38.18
N TYR A 5 19.62 -47.34 38.14
CA TYR A 5 19.07 -46.43 39.19
C TYR A 5 19.97 -45.26 39.59
N MET A 6 19.49 -44.06 39.36
CA MET A 6 19.15 -43.02 40.36
C MET A 6 18.88 -41.70 39.65
N LYS A 7 17.71 -41.13 39.63
CA LYS A 7 16.89 -40.37 40.57
C LYS A 7 17.61 -39.21 41.28
N ARG A 8 16.92 -38.05 41.19
CA ARG A 8 16.83 -36.87 42.07
C ARG A 8 17.49 -35.62 41.53
N LYS A 9 16.96 -34.42 41.69
CA LYS A 9 15.76 -33.83 42.33
C LYS A 9 15.59 -32.43 41.73
N LEU A 10 14.37 -32.01 41.44
CA LEU A 10 13.66 -30.87 41.95
C LEU A 10 14.45 -29.88 42.84
N SER A 11 14.45 -28.59 42.45
CA SER A 11 14.32 -27.47 43.38
C SER A 11 13.68 -26.30 42.67
N ALA A 12 12.46 -26.01 43.09
CA ALA A 12 11.76 -24.76 42.92
C ALA A 12 12.13 -23.84 44.08
N LEU A 13 12.24 -22.56 43.86
CA LEU A 13 12.06 -21.43 44.78
C LEU A 13 12.03 -20.18 43.92
N LEU A 14 10.96 -19.51 43.75
CA LEU A 14 10.07 -18.71 44.62
C LEU A 14 10.64 -17.33 44.97
N CYS A 15 9.83 -16.32 44.74
CA CYS A 15 9.77 -14.97 45.33
C CYS A 15 10.73 -13.95 44.70
N GLY A 16 10.31 -12.73 44.42
CA GLY A 16 9.19 -11.99 44.93
C GLY A 16 8.95 -10.69 44.17
N ALA A 17 7.73 -10.35 44.19
CA ALA A 17 7.20 -9.04 43.80
C ALA A 17 7.70 -7.93 44.73
N LEU A 18 7.95 -6.77 44.15
CA LEU A 18 7.93 -5.52 44.93
C LEU A 18 7.35 -4.41 44.08
N VAL A 19 6.09 -4.15 44.35
CA VAL A 19 5.37 -2.92 44.06
C VAL A 19 5.80 -1.89 45.08
N VAL A 20 6.25 -0.73 44.65
CA VAL A 20 6.18 0.48 45.50
C VAL A 20 5.77 1.65 44.62
N SER A 21 4.53 2.00 44.79
CA SER A 21 3.95 3.30 44.53
C SER A 21 4.50 4.32 45.59
N CYS A 22 4.82 5.51 45.15
CA CYS A 22 4.72 6.68 46.03
C CYS A 22 4.31 7.90 45.26
N LEU A 23 3.19 8.40 45.70
CA LEU A 23 2.54 9.66 45.40
C LEU A 23 3.28 10.82 46.06
N ALA A 24 3.09 11.99 45.48
CA ALA A 24 2.86 13.31 46.07
C ALA A 24 4.04 14.07 46.66
N GLY A 25 4.10 15.31 46.25
CA GLY A 25 4.82 16.37 46.95
C GLY A 25 4.67 17.69 46.23
N CYS A 26 3.63 18.42 46.61
CA CYS A 26 3.41 19.83 46.36
C CYS A 26 4.44 20.73 47.08
N GLY A 27 4.63 21.96 46.54
CA GLY A 27 5.06 23.14 47.26
C GLY A 27 6.42 23.62 46.80
N GLY A 28 6.60 24.83 46.46
CA GLY A 28 6.08 26.09 46.71
C GLY A 28 7.14 27.13 46.45
N ALA A 29 6.68 28.18 45.87
CA ALA A 29 6.99 29.59 46.14
C ALA A 29 8.42 30.16 46.00
N ALA A 30 8.43 31.12 45.18
CA ALA A 30 8.69 32.58 45.35
C ALA A 30 10.16 32.96 45.26
N GLU A 31 10.45 33.94 44.62
CA GLU A 31 10.48 35.40 44.53
C GLU A 31 11.76 35.76 43.77
N ASP A 32 12.05 36.78 43.10
CA ASP A 32 11.51 38.14 42.95
C ASP A 32 12.30 38.85 41.85
N GLY A 33 11.78 39.93 41.33
CA GLY A 33 12.58 41.03 40.84
C GLY A 33 12.26 41.52 39.43
N SER A 34 11.22 42.27 39.23
CA SER A 34 11.17 43.75 39.23
C SER A 34 11.74 44.45 37.99
N GLY A 35 10.89 45.29 37.39
CA GLY A 35 11.28 46.46 36.62
C GLY A 35 10.45 46.71 35.34
N ASN A 36 9.26 47.16 35.37
CA ASN A 36 8.67 48.50 35.27
C ASN A 36 9.21 49.36 34.11
N SER A 37 8.37 49.78 33.17
CA SER A 37 7.72 51.06 32.95
C SER A 37 7.20 51.17 31.54
N ALA A 38 5.90 51.24 31.33
CA ALA A 38 5.11 52.47 31.08
C ALA A 38 5.32 53.13 29.71
N GLY A 39 4.27 53.09 28.91
CA GLY A 39 3.52 54.29 28.61
C GLY A 39 3.78 54.93 27.22
N GLY A 40 2.71 55.09 26.46
CA GLY A 40 2.69 56.06 25.42
C GLY A 40 1.69 55.78 24.30
N ALA A 41 0.43 56.06 24.55
CA ALA A 41 -0.55 56.30 23.49
C ALA A 41 -0.29 57.66 22.86
N THR A 42 -0.38 57.75 21.49
CA THR A 42 -0.68 59.02 20.84
C THR A 42 -1.52 58.76 19.60
N GLU A 43 -2.60 59.48 19.56
CA GLU A 43 -3.64 59.54 18.55
C GLU A 43 -3.17 60.15 17.21
N ALA A 44 -3.84 59.70 16.15
CA ALA A 44 -4.35 60.37 14.97
C ALA A 44 -3.57 61.50 14.27
N GLN A 45 -3.40 61.33 12.95
CA GLN A 45 -3.72 62.43 12.04
C GLN A 45 -4.07 61.88 10.66
N GLU A 46 -5.26 62.30 10.18
CA GLU A 46 -5.73 62.15 8.81
C GLU A 46 -4.85 62.93 7.83
N GLY A 47 -4.61 62.31 6.66
CA GLY A 47 -4.00 62.96 5.53
C GLY A 47 -4.60 62.42 4.23
N THR A 48 -5.61 63.13 3.72
CA THR A 48 -6.17 62.96 2.37
C THR A 48 -5.14 63.26 1.28
N ALA A 49 -4.92 62.29 0.39
CA ALA A 49 -4.36 62.59 -0.94
C ALA A 49 -5.05 61.67 -1.96
N THR A 50 -5.85 62.31 -2.78
CA THR A 50 -6.42 61.80 -4.04
C THR A 50 -5.32 61.51 -5.04
N GLY A 51 -5.26 60.26 -5.53
CA GLY A 51 -4.42 59.84 -6.64
C GLY A 51 -5.13 58.73 -7.40
N ASP A 52 -5.66 59.13 -8.57
CA ASP A 52 -6.26 58.29 -9.59
C ASP A 52 -5.27 57.19 -10.01
N ALA A 53 -5.66 55.93 -9.93
CA ALA A 53 -4.95 54.81 -10.52
C ALA A 53 -5.95 53.78 -11.04
N THR A 54 -5.95 53.69 -12.32
CA THR A 54 -6.61 52.71 -13.20
C THR A 54 -6.66 51.32 -12.65
N GLY A 55 -7.87 50.75 -12.70
CA GLY A 55 -8.18 49.42 -12.24
C GLY A 55 -7.41 48.31 -12.96
N GLY A 56 -6.80 47.47 -12.15
CA GLY A 56 -6.59 46.10 -12.45
C GLY A 56 -7.45 45.34 -11.44
N GLU A 57 -8.51 44.73 -11.88
CA GLU A 57 -9.29 43.79 -11.08
C GLU A 57 -8.38 42.60 -10.76
N SER A 58 -7.65 42.66 -9.67
CA SER A 58 -7.14 41.51 -8.98
C SER A 58 -8.32 40.95 -8.18
N GLY A 59 -8.93 39.90 -8.68
CA GLY A 59 -9.98 39.18 -7.97
C GLY A 59 -9.44 38.69 -6.66
N THR A 60 -9.85 39.32 -5.55
CA THR A 60 -9.74 38.76 -4.20
C THR A 60 -10.86 37.73 -4.04
N GLY A 61 -10.82 36.64 -4.82
CA GLY A 61 -11.62 35.46 -4.53
C GLY A 61 -11.15 34.86 -3.21
N GLU A 62 -12.09 34.58 -2.35
CA GLU A 62 -11.81 33.80 -1.12
C GLU A 62 -11.15 32.47 -1.52
N MET A 63 -10.04 32.11 -0.88
CA MET A 63 -9.34 30.85 -1.13
C MET A 63 -10.26 29.68 -0.76
N VAL A 64 -10.49 28.78 -1.70
CA VAL A 64 -11.27 27.55 -1.48
C VAL A 64 -10.31 26.45 -1.04
N GLU A 65 -10.43 26.02 0.20
CA GLU A 65 -9.69 24.87 0.73
C GLU A 65 -10.44 23.56 0.43
N ILE A 66 -9.74 22.60 -0.13
CA ILE A 66 -10.19 21.22 -0.34
C ILE A 66 -9.38 20.31 0.56
N LYS A 67 -10.06 19.71 1.52
CA LYS A 67 -9.48 18.87 2.54
C LYS A 67 -9.52 17.39 2.14
N ILE A 68 -8.36 16.73 2.16
CA ILE A 68 -8.21 15.32 1.83
C ILE A 68 -7.67 14.57 3.06
N TRP A 69 -8.43 13.61 3.57
CA TRP A 69 -7.93 12.73 4.63
C TRP A 69 -7.18 11.54 4.05
N HIS A 70 -6.09 11.14 4.72
CA HIS A 70 -5.28 9.99 4.35
C HIS A 70 -4.69 9.30 5.59
N ASP A 71 -4.14 8.07 5.42
CA ASP A 71 -3.33 7.40 6.43
C ASP A 71 -1.90 7.09 5.95
N GLY A 72 -1.60 7.40 4.69
CA GLY A 72 -0.33 7.14 4.02
C GLY A 72 0.86 7.96 4.52
N ASP A 73 1.95 7.87 3.80
CA ASP A 73 3.18 8.62 4.08
C ASP A 73 2.99 10.12 3.79
N GLU A 74 3.33 10.97 4.76
CA GLU A 74 3.18 12.42 4.64
C GLU A 74 4.08 13.02 3.55
N SER A 75 5.24 12.43 3.28
CA SER A 75 6.14 12.93 2.23
C SER A 75 5.56 12.71 0.83
N ILE A 76 4.84 11.61 0.62
CA ILE A 76 4.10 11.34 -0.63
C ILE A 76 2.97 12.34 -0.79
N MET A 77 2.18 12.56 0.27
CA MET A 77 1.07 13.52 0.24
C MET A 77 1.56 14.96 0.00
N GLN A 78 2.71 15.32 0.59
CA GLN A 78 3.32 16.62 0.36
C GLN A 78 3.75 16.79 -1.11
N THR A 79 4.34 15.76 -1.72
CA THR A 79 4.70 15.77 -3.15
C THR A 79 3.48 16.03 -4.03
N ILE A 80 2.35 15.35 -3.75
CA ILE A 80 1.09 15.54 -4.48
C ILE A 80 0.57 16.96 -4.26
N ALA A 81 0.52 17.42 -2.99
CA ALA A 81 0.00 18.73 -2.63
C ALA A 81 0.79 19.87 -3.29
N ASP A 82 2.12 19.81 -3.25
CA ASP A 82 2.98 20.85 -3.80
C ASP A 82 2.75 20.99 -5.32
N CYS A 83 2.75 19.88 -6.04
CA CYS A 83 2.56 19.87 -7.48
C CYS A 83 1.13 20.28 -7.89
N ALA A 84 0.09 19.80 -7.20
CA ALA A 84 -1.29 20.16 -7.47
C ALA A 84 -1.58 21.64 -7.12
N ASN A 85 -1.08 22.14 -5.99
CA ASN A 85 -1.29 23.52 -5.56
C ASN A 85 -0.60 24.52 -6.48
N GLU A 86 0.54 24.18 -7.09
CA GLU A 86 1.16 25.02 -8.13
C GLU A 86 0.24 25.19 -9.33
N GLN A 87 -0.41 24.11 -9.78
CA GLN A 87 -1.36 24.15 -10.89
C GLN A 87 -2.66 24.92 -10.55
N LEU A 88 -3.12 24.82 -9.28
CA LEU A 88 -4.37 25.41 -8.80
C LEU A 88 -4.26 26.87 -8.34
N ALA A 89 -3.04 27.42 -8.28
CA ALA A 89 -2.79 28.76 -7.74
C ALA A 89 -3.61 29.87 -8.43
N ALA A 90 -3.81 29.76 -9.75
CA ALA A 90 -4.59 30.74 -10.53
C ALA A 90 -6.10 30.69 -10.26
N ASP A 91 -6.60 29.55 -9.75
CA ASP A 91 -8.01 29.32 -9.45
C ASP A 91 -8.38 29.70 -8.02
N SER A 92 -7.42 30.13 -7.19
CA SER A 92 -7.60 30.37 -5.75
C SER A 92 -8.12 29.12 -5.00
N ILE A 93 -7.63 27.93 -5.37
CA ILE A 93 -7.93 26.65 -4.73
C ILE A 93 -6.67 26.13 -4.07
N GLN A 94 -6.81 25.58 -2.88
CA GLN A 94 -5.73 24.94 -2.12
C GLN A 94 -6.13 23.54 -1.69
N VAL A 95 -5.27 22.55 -1.95
CA VAL A 95 -5.38 21.18 -1.44
C VAL A 95 -4.63 21.08 -0.13
N VAL A 96 -5.30 20.51 0.88
CA VAL A 96 -4.71 20.23 2.19
C VAL A 96 -4.91 18.76 2.55
N PHE A 97 -3.81 18.03 2.72
CA PHE A 97 -3.84 16.66 3.21
C PHE A 97 -3.79 16.65 4.75
N GLU A 98 -4.66 15.88 5.37
CA GLU A 98 -4.69 15.65 6.81
C GLU A 98 -4.56 14.17 7.14
N LYS A 99 -3.50 13.80 7.85
CA LYS A 99 -3.31 12.41 8.29
C LYS A 99 -4.28 12.00 9.38
N LYS A 100 -4.90 10.83 9.22
CA LYS A 100 -5.83 10.23 10.18
C LYS A 100 -5.40 8.81 10.52
N THR A 101 -5.17 8.53 11.78
CA THR A 101 -4.99 7.16 12.25
C THR A 101 -6.34 6.46 12.27
N GLY A 102 -6.42 5.24 11.70
CA GLY A 102 -7.68 4.51 11.58
C GLY A 102 -8.67 5.21 10.65
N LEU A 103 -8.21 5.54 9.45
CA LEU A 103 -8.98 6.32 8.47
C LEU A 103 -10.37 5.73 8.20
N THR A 104 -10.50 4.40 8.15
CA THR A 104 -11.79 3.72 7.97
C THR A 104 -12.77 4.10 9.06
N ASP A 105 -12.37 4.03 10.34
CA ASP A 105 -13.23 4.39 11.47
C ASP A 105 -13.57 5.89 11.45
N GLN A 106 -12.61 6.73 11.05
CA GLN A 106 -12.82 8.18 10.94
C GLN A 106 -13.84 8.51 9.84
N LEU A 107 -13.78 7.84 8.69
CA LEU A 107 -14.75 8.02 7.61
C LEU A 107 -16.13 7.47 7.98
N GLN A 108 -16.21 6.41 8.79
CA GLN A 108 -17.49 5.94 9.35
C GLN A 108 -18.16 7.00 10.23
N LEU A 109 -17.38 7.73 11.01
CA LEU A 109 -17.89 8.74 11.94
C LEU A 109 -18.22 10.07 11.24
N TYR A 110 -17.38 10.49 10.33
CA TYR A 110 -17.39 11.85 9.77
C TYR A 110 -17.69 11.93 8.26
N GLY A 111 -17.83 10.80 7.56
CA GLY A 111 -18.04 10.77 6.11
C GLY A 111 -19.35 11.40 5.61
N THR A 112 -20.26 11.76 6.53
CA THR A 112 -21.48 12.52 6.25
C THR A 112 -21.54 13.88 6.96
N ASP A 113 -20.47 14.28 7.64
CA ASP A 113 -20.39 15.52 8.43
C ASP A 113 -19.70 16.60 7.61
N GLU A 114 -20.49 17.52 7.01
CA GLU A 114 -20.00 18.62 6.18
C GLU A 114 -19.08 19.61 6.91
N VAL A 115 -19.10 19.64 8.25
CA VAL A 115 -18.34 20.60 9.06
C VAL A 115 -17.01 20.01 9.51
N ASN A 116 -17.03 18.75 9.98
CA ASN A 116 -15.88 18.12 10.60
C ASN A 116 -15.23 17.06 9.70
N GLY A 117 -15.92 16.60 8.67
CA GLY A 117 -15.41 15.62 7.71
C GLY A 117 -14.49 16.23 6.64
N PRO A 118 -13.89 15.40 5.81
CA PRO A 118 -13.06 15.82 4.68
C PRO A 118 -13.90 16.01 3.42
N ASP A 119 -13.44 16.78 2.45
CA ASP A 119 -14.08 16.85 1.13
C ASP A 119 -13.83 15.58 0.31
N MET A 120 -12.63 15.03 0.45
CA MET A 120 -12.14 13.82 -0.22
C MET A 120 -11.30 12.99 0.73
N TYR A 121 -11.03 11.75 0.35
CA TYR A 121 -10.04 10.91 1.03
C TYR A 121 -9.10 10.27 0.01
N MET A 122 -7.90 9.91 0.44
CA MET A 122 -6.93 9.13 -0.32
C MET A 122 -6.56 7.88 0.47
N TYR A 123 -6.79 6.71 -0.13
CA TYR A 123 -6.60 5.43 0.53
C TYR A 123 -6.41 4.29 -0.46
N ALA A 124 -5.95 3.14 0.04
CA ALA A 124 -5.85 1.92 -0.75
C ALA A 124 -7.25 1.44 -1.20
N HIS A 125 -7.33 1.02 -2.45
CA HIS A 125 -8.58 0.66 -3.13
C HIS A 125 -9.30 -0.56 -2.54
N ASP A 126 -8.59 -1.45 -1.86
CA ASP A 126 -9.16 -2.65 -1.22
C ASP A 126 -10.23 -2.33 -0.15
N SER A 127 -10.24 -1.11 0.37
CA SER A 127 -11.27 -0.60 1.29
C SER A 127 -12.47 0.04 0.60
N LEU A 128 -12.45 0.18 -0.73
CA LEU A 128 -13.46 0.91 -1.50
C LEU A 128 -14.87 0.39 -1.27
N GLY A 129 -15.06 -0.93 -1.33
CA GLY A 129 -16.37 -1.55 -1.16
C GLY A 129 -17.02 -1.19 0.19
N THR A 130 -16.22 -1.10 1.25
CA THR A 130 -16.71 -0.68 2.56
C THR A 130 -17.28 0.74 2.51
N PHE A 131 -16.57 1.70 1.91
CA PHE A 131 -17.04 3.09 1.84
C PHE A 131 -18.21 3.27 0.86
N ALA A 132 -18.23 2.51 -0.24
CA ALA A 132 -19.33 2.51 -1.19
C ALA A 132 -20.62 1.97 -0.56
N GLU A 133 -20.55 0.85 0.20
CA GLU A 133 -21.69 0.27 0.92
C GLU A 133 -22.22 1.20 2.04
N MET A 134 -21.35 1.99 2.67
CA MET A 134 -21.75 3.04 3.60
C MET A 134 -22.54 4.16 2.91
N GLY A 135 -22.47 4.25 1.58
CA GLY A 135 -23.19 5.24 0.80
C GLY A 135 -22.69 6.67 0.95
N ILE A 136 -21.45 6.86 1.42
CA ILE A 136 -20.83 8.18 1.63
C ILE A 136 -20.15 8.76 0.39
N LEU A 137 -19.89 7.93 -0.64
CA LEU A 137 -19.14 8.32 -1.83
C LEU A 137 -20.04 8.83 -2.96
N ALA A 138 -19.56 9.83 -3.69
CA ALA A 138 -20.09 10.21 -5.00
C ALA A 138 -19.36 9.43 -6.11
N PRO A 139 -20.05 9.01 -7.19
CA PRO A 139 -19.37 8.52 -8.38
C PRO A 139 -18.41 9.58 -8.91
N ILE A 140 -17.15 9.17 -9.16
CA ILE A 140 -16.11 10.10 -9.61
C ILE A 140 -16.45 10.71 -10.97
N THR A 141 -17.08 9.92 -11.84
CA THR A 141 -17.52 10.34 -13.18
C THR A 141 -18.59 11.43 -13.17
N ASP A 142 -19.38 11.52 -12.09
CA ASP A 142 -20.35 12.60 -11.91
C ASP A 142 -19.67 13.96 -11.61
N VAL A 143 -18.42 13.91 -11.13
CA VAL A 143 -17.64 15.09 -10.75
C VAL A 143 -16.75 15.56 -11.89
N ILE A 144 -15.97 14.66 -12.50
CA ILE A 144 -14.93 15.00 -13.50
C ILE A 144 -15.20 14.49 -14.91
N GLY A 145 -16.22 13.65 -15.10
CA GLY A 145 -16.43 12.93 -16.35
C GLY A 145 -15.44 11.78 -16.57
N GLU A 146 -15.62 11.03 -17.65
CA GLU A 146 -14.80 9.85 -17.94
C GLU A 146 -13.45 10.21 -18.58
N ASP A 147 -13.35 11.33 -19.27
CA ASP A 147 -12.17 11.70 -20.08
C ASP A 147 -10.90 11.92 -19.23
N VAL A 148 -11.03 12.35 -17.97
CA VAL A 148 -9.88 12.61 -17.07
C VAL A 148 -9.10 11.35 -16.75
N MET A 149 -9.73 10.18 -16.84
CA MET A 149 -9.10 8.89 -16.58
C MET A 149 -8.63 8.16 -17.85
N ALA A 150 -8.80 8.77 -19.04
CA ALA A 150 -8.46 8.13 -20.32
C ALA A 150 -6.97 7.76 -20.45
N ASP A 151 -6.10 8.53 -19.80
CA ASP A 151 -4.66 8.30 -19.80
C ASP A 151 -4.16 7.47 -18.60
N MET A 152 -5.08 6.96 -17.76
CA MET A 152 -4.70 6.08 -16.64
C MET A 152 -4.47 4.65 -17.11
N LEU A 153 -3.57 3.93 -16.42
CA LEU A 153 -3.35 2.51 -16.65
C LEU A 153 -4.64 1.72 -16.37
N PRO A 154 -5.10 0.84 -17.27
CA PRO A 154 -6.39 0.15 -17.14
C PRO A 154 -6.58 -0.55 -15.80
N MET A 155 -5.56 -1.28 -15.32
CA MET A 155 -5.60 -1.98 -14.04
C MET A 155 -5.87 -1.02 -12.86
N THR A 156 -5.34 0.21 -12.90
CA THR A 156 -5.57 1.20 -11.84
C THR A 156 -6.97 1.80 -11.87
N VAL A 157 -7.56 1.92 -13.07
CA VAL A 157 -8.97 2.34 -13.24
C VAL A 157 -9.91 1.26 -12.70
N GLU A 158 -9.66 -0.01 -13.05
CA GLU A 158 -10.44 -1.14 -12.57
C GLU A 158 -10.46 -1.20 -11.04
N ALA A 159 -9.34 -0.96 -10.37
CA ALA A 159 -9.24 -0.91 -8.91
C ALA A 159 -10.20 0.10 -8.27
N GLY A 160 -10.53 1.17 -8.96
CA GLY A 160 -11.43 2.23 -8.49
C GLY A 160 -12.92 1.96 -8.77
N ASN A 161 -13.25 0.84 -9.44
CA ASN A 161 -14.61 0.45 -9.75
C ASN A 161 -15.19 -0.48 -8.67
N TYR A 162 -16.42 -0.22 -8.27
CA TYR A 162 -17.17 -1.08 -7.38
C TYR A 162 -18.62 -1.20 -7.86
N LYS A 163 -19.08 -2.43 -8.15
CA LYS A 163 -20.43 -2.71 -8.68
C LYS A 163 -20.79 -1.80 -9.88
N ASP A 164 -19.94 -1.84 -10.90
CA ASP A 164 -20.08 -1.05 -12.15
C ASP A 164 -20.08 0.47 -11.97
N THR A 165 -19.63 0.98 -10.81
CA THR A 165 -19.55 2.41 -10.54
C THR A 165 -18.11 2.81 -10.19
N GLN A 166 -17.58 3.79 -10.91
CA GLN A 166 -16.25 4.34 -10.61
C GLN A 166 -16.32 5.31 -9.45
N TYR A 167 -15.70 4.97 -8.31
CA TYR A 167 -15.68 5.79 -7.10
C TYR A 167 -14.31 6.37 -6.77
N LEU A 168 -13.22 5.77 -7.26
CA LEU A 168 -11.87 6.29 -7.04
C LEU A 168 -11.25 6.79 -8.34
N MET A 169 -10.56 7.93 -8.26
CA MET A 169 -9.57 8.33 -9.24
C MET A 169 -8.21 7.77 -8.80
N PRO A 170 -7.57 6.90 -9.59
CA PRO A 170 -6.28 6.34 -9.23
C PRO A 170 -5.17 7.40 -9.30
N VAL A 171 -4.19 7.33 -8.39
CA VAL A 171 -3.07 8.27 -8.31
C VAL A 171 -1.73 7.55 -8.53
N TYR A 172 -1.47 6.54 -7.74
CA TYR A 172 -0.30 5.67 -7.88
C TYR A 172 -0.60 4.25 -7.41
N TYR A 173 0.30 3.32 -7.72
CA TYR A 173 0.14 1.93 -7.31
C TYR A 173 1.47 1.30 -6.92
N GLU A 174 1.37 0.17 -6.26
CA GLU A 174 2.47 -0.68 -5.82
C GLU A 174 2.15 -2.14 -6.16
N THR A 175 3.20 -2.91 -6.47
CA THR A 175 3.08 -4.34 -6.74
C THR A 175 4.36 -5.07 -6.37
N LEU A 176 4.35 -6.41 -6.42
CA LEU A 176 5.54 -7.22 -6.21
C LEU A 176 6.44 -7.21 -7.44
N LEU A 177 7.73 -7.24 -7.19
CA LEU A 177 8.81 -7.25 -8.15
C LEU A 177 9.81 -8.37 -7.80
N PHE A 178 10.61 -8.76 -8.75
CA PHE A 178 11.80 -9.58 -8.53
C PHE A 178 13.02 -8.67 -8.39
N ILE A 179 13.58 -8.59 -7.19
CA ILE A 179 14.73 -7.73 -6.86
C ILE A 179 15.92 -8.64 -6.60
N TYR A 180 17.03 -8.40 -7.28
CA TYR A 180 18.21 -9.24 -7.14
C TYR A 180 19.47 -8.42 -6.83
N ASN A 181 20.40 -9.02 -6.09
CA ASN A 181 21.71 -8.46 -5.80
C ASN A 181 22.64 -8.77 -6.96
N GLU A 182 23.11 -7.75 -7.68
CA GLU A 182 23.96 -7.89 -8.87
C GLU A 182 25.32 -8.52 -8.57
N GLU A 183 25.80 -8.47 -7.33
CA GLU A 183 27.06 -9.09 -6.92
C GLU A 183 26.93 -10.57 -6.59
N LEU A 184 25.69 -11.03 -6.24
CA LEU A 184 25.43 -12.41 -5.83
C LEU A 184 24.74 -13.23 -6.92
N TRP A 185 24.00 -12.59 -7.80
CA TRP A 185 23.30 -13.29 -8.87
C TRP A 185 24.28 -13.70 -9.98
N GLU A 186 24.29 -14.98 -10.33
CA GLU A 186 25.16 -15.54 -11.34
C GLU A 186 24.40 -15.83 -12.65
N GLY A 187 24.88 -15.27 -13.77
CA GLY A 187 24.30 -15.50 -15.09
C GLY A 187 23.10 -14.64 -15.44
N GLU A 188 22.33 -15.07 -16.43
CA GLU A 188 21.14 -14.37 -16.87
C GLU A 188 19.94 -14.69 -15.95
N ILE A 189 19.04 -13.73 -15.80
CA ILE A 189 17.79 -13.95 -15.04
C ILE A 189 16.91 -14.89 -15.89
N PRO A 190 16.38 -16.00 -15.32
CA PRO A 190 15.46 -16.88 -16.01
C PRO A 190 14.20 -16.18 -16.52
N SER A 191 13.63 -16.71 -17.59
CA SER A 191 12.38 -16.21 -18.17
C SER A 191 11.16 -17.09 -17.84
N THR A 192 11.39 -18.23 -17.22
CA THR A 192 10.32 -19.12 -16.76
C THR A 192 10.49 -19.45 -15.29
N THR A 193 9.39 -19.77 -14.63
CA THR A 193 9.42 -20.17 -13.23
C THR A 193 10.05 -21.56 -13.02
N ASP A 194 10.03 -22.44 -14.04
CA ASP A 194 10.75 -23.72 -13.96
C ASP A 194 12.27 -23.53 -14.02
N GLU A 195 12.78 -22.68 -14.93
CA GLU A 195 14.20 -22.32 -14.96
C GLU A 195 14.62 -21.60 -13.66
N LEU A 196 13.75 -20.74 -13.10
CA LEU A 196 13.99 -20.11 -11.81
C LEU A 196 14.10 -21.16 -10.69
N TYR A 197 13.22 -22.16 -10.68
CA TYR A 197 13.28 -23.26 -9.72
C TYR A 197 14.59 -24.05 -9.86
N ASP A 198 14.99 -24.41 -11.09
CA ASP A 198 16.25 -25.11 -11.34
C ASP A 198 17.46 -24.30 -10.87
N TYR A 199 17.43 -22.97 -11.11
CA TYR A 199 18.44 -22.05 -10.58
C TYR A 199 18.47 -22.08 -9.04
N MET A 200 17.31 -22.01 -8.40
CA MET A 200 17.22 -22.08 -6.93
C MET A 200 17.76 -23.38 -6.36
N VAL A 201 17.46 -24.50 -6.99
CA VAL A 201 18.02 -25.82 -6.59
C VAL A 201 19.55 -25.84 -6.69
N ALA A 202 20.11 -25.22 -7.73
CA ALA A 202 21.56 -25.22 -7.96
C ALA A 202 22.32 -24.25 -7.05
N HIS A 203 21.70 -23.16 -6.58
CA HIS A 203 22.38 -22.06 -5.88
C HIS A 203 21.90 -21.85 -4.44
N THR A 204 21.04 -22.71 -3.89
CA THR A 204 20.64 -22.68 -2.48
C THR A 204 21.45 -23.70 -1.68
N ASP A 205 22.09 -23.25 -0.62
CA ASP A 205 22.76 -24.08 0.37
C ASP A 205 22.15 -23.81 1.77
N VAL A 206 21.18 -24.65 2.12
CA VAL A 206 20.45 -24.55 3.39
C VAL A 206 21.37 -24.74 4.60
N ASP A 207 22.40 -25.62 4.48
CA ASP A 207 23.35 -25.88 5.57
C ASP A 207 24.26 -24.65 5.81
N ALA A 208 24.59 -23.92 4.76
CA ALA A 208 25.31 -22.66 4.84
C ALA A 208 24.40 -21.46 5.19
N GLY A 209 23.08 -21.61 5.09
CA GLY A 209 22.10 -20.54 5.29
C GLY A 209 22.09 -19.50 4.16
N THR A 210 22.39 -19.94 2.93
CA THR A 210 22.38 -19.08 1.74
C THR A 210 21.34 -19.56 0.74
N TYR A 211 20.67 -18.60 0.11
CA TYR A 211 19.51 -18.85 -0.74
C TYR A 211 19.66 -18.14 -2.09
N ALA A 212 19.23 -18.78 -3.17
CA ALA A 212 19.14 -18.13 -4.46
C ALA A 212 18.03 -17.06 -4.49
N VAL A 213 16.84 -17.43 -4.03
CA VAL A 213 15.68 -16.54 -3.96
C VAL A 213 14.97 -16.76 -2.64
N VAL A 214 14.54 -15.69 -2.01
CA VAL A 214 13.66 -15.73 -0.84
C VAL A 214 12.31 -15.09 -1.15
N ASN A 215 11.25 -15.68 -0.61
CA ASN A 215 9.88 -15.18 -0.71
C ASN A 215 9.09 -15.57 0.55
N GLN A 216 7.97 -14.90 0.78
CA GLN A 216 7.00 -15.25 1.81
C GLN A 216 5.99 -16.26 1.25
N HIS A 217 6.42 -17.52 0.99
CA HIS A 217 5.59 -18.54 0.34
C HIS A 217 4.35 -18.97 1.12
N SER A 218 4.22 -18.50 2.39
CA SER A 218 3.03 -18.72 3.23
C SER A 218 2.21 -17.45 3.49
N THR A 219 2.51 -16.35 2.80
CA THR A 219 1.75 -15.11 2.82
C THR A 219 0.93 -15.00 1.55
N ALA A 220 -0.38 -14.81 1.68
CA ALA A 220 -1.31 -14.86 0.55
C ALA A 220 -0.97 -13.81 -0.53
N TYR A 221 -0.60 -12.60 -0.14
CA TYR A 221 -0.18 -11.55 -1.07
C TYR A 221 1.06 -11.96 -1.90
N ASN A 222 2.04 -12.63 -1.29
CA ASN A 222 3.28 -13.06 -1.96
C ASN A 222 3.11 -14.33 -2.81
N VAL A 223 2.03 -15.10 -2.61
CA VAL A 223 1.69 -16.28 -3.40
C VAL A 223 0.64 -15.95 -4.48
N ALA A 224 -0.06 -14.83 -4.35
CA ALA A 224 -1.01 -14.36 -5.35
C ALA A 224 -0.46 -14.36 -6.79
N PRO A 225 0.83 -14.04 -7.07
CA PRO A 225 1.37 -14.13 -8.43
C PRO A 225 1.20 -15.49 -9.08
N PHE A 226 1.34 -16.57 -8.30
CA PHE A 226 1.13 -17.94 -8.77
C PHE A 226 -0.36 -18.26 -8.89
N ILE A 227 -1.16 -17.93 -7.87
CA ILE A 227 -2.61 -18.21 -7.85
C ILE A 227 -3.29 -17.54 -9.05
N ASN A 228 -3.09 -16.25 -9.23
CA ASN A 228 -3.70 -15.48 -10.31
C ASN A 228 -3.16 -15.93 -11.70
N GLY A 229 -1.86 -16.19 -11.80
CA GLY A 229 -1.23 -16.66 -13.04
C GLY A 229 -1.70 -18.06 -13.49
N TYR A 230 -2.15 -18.91 -12.56
CA TYR A 230 -2.83 -20.16 -12.88
C TYR A 230 -4.33 -19.98 -13.18
N GLY A 231 -4.89 -18.78 -13.04
CA GLY A 231 -6.31 -18.49 -13.20
C GLY A 231 -7.15 -18.81 -11.94
N GLY A 232 -6.49 -19.08 -10.79
CA GLY A 232 -7.13 -19.18 -9.50
C GLY A 232 -7.39 -17.80 -8.89
N TYR A 233 -8.02 -17.75 -7.74
CA TYR A 233 -8.30 -16.51 -7.01
C TYR A 233 -8.54 -16.77 -5.51
N ILE A 234 -8.41 -15.73 -4.70
CA ILE A 234 -8.71 -15.80 -3.26
C ILE A 234 -10.21 -15.61 -3.02
N ILE A 235 -10.81 -14.60 -3.61
CA ILE A 235 -12.25 -14.32 -3.56
C ILE A 235 -12.66 -13.59 -4.85
N ASP A 236 -13.84 -13.88 -5.38
CA ASP A 236 -14.38 -13.19 -6.55
C ASP A 236 -15.23 -11.95 -6.16
N GLU A 237 -15.68 -11.20 -7.16
CA GLU A 237 -16.53 -10.01 -7.00
C GLU A 237 -17.91 -10.29 -6.36
N ASN A 238 -18.35 -11.55 -6.40
CA ASN A 238 -19.61 -12.01 -5.83
C ASN A 238 -19.44 -12.57 -4.41
N ALA A 239 -18.27 -12.34 -3.79
CA ALA A 239 -17.89 -12.84 -2.48
C ALA A 239 -17.86 -14.38 -2.37
N ASN A 240 -17.54 -15.08 -3.47
CA ASN A 240 -17.30 -16.51 -3.42
C ASN A 240 -15.80 -16.78 -3.21
N PRO A 241 -15.38 -17.43 -2.11
CA PRO A 241 -14.01 -17.84 -1.91
C PRO A 241 -13.57 -18.83 -2.98
N GLY A 242 -12.32 -18.70 -3.46
CA GLY A 242 -11.73 -19.54 -4.50
C GLY A 242 -10.59 -20.42 -4.02
N LEU A 243 -10.47 -20.68 -2.72
CA LEU A 243 -9.32 -21.39 -2.15
C LEU A 243 -9.23 -22.87 -2.59
N ASN A 244 -10.34 -23.50 -2.95
CA ASN A 244 -10.39 -24.89 -3.38
C ASN A 244 -10.73 -25.06 -4.87
N THR A 245 -10.63 -24.01 -5.69
CA THR A 245 -10.73 -24.20 -7.15
C THR A 245 -9.56 -25.04 -7.66
N PRO A 246 -9.76 -25.79 -8.74
CA PRO A 246 -8.69 -26.60 -9.33
C PRO A 246 -7.43 -25.79 -9.63
N GLU A 247 -7.60 -24.58 -10.17
CA GLU A 247 -6.54 -23.64 -10.55
C GLU A 247 -5.77 -23.15 -9.31
N THR A 248 -6.45 -22.81 -8.21
CA THR A 248 -5.84 -22.41 -6.94
C THR A 248 -5.06 -23.57 -6.31
N ILE A 249 -5.62 -24.78 -6.31
CA ILE A 249 -4.95 -26.01 -5.83
C ILE A 249 -3.67 -26.29 -6.64
N GLU A 250 -3.74 -26.17 -7.98
CA GLU A 250 -2.59 -26.35 -8.86
C GLU A 250 -1.50 -25.30 -8.57
N ALA A 251 -1.87 -24.03 -8.45
CA ALA A 251 -0.96 -22.94 -8.11
C ALA A 251 -0.25 -23.15 -6.76
N ILE A 252 -1.00 -23.53 -5.73
CA ILE A 252 -0.43 -23.78 -4.38
C ILE A 252 0.49 -25.00 -4.41
N THR A 253 0.10 -26.06 -5.13
CA THR A 253 0.95 -27.27 -5.32
C THR A 253 2.25 -26.90 -6.04
N TYR A 254 2.18 -26.03 -7.04
CA TYR A 254 3.36 -25.53 -7.75
C TYR A 254 4.24 -24.64 -6.85
N ASN A 255 3.65 -23.71 -6.09
CA ASN A 255 4.37 -22.88 -5.13
C ASN A 255 5.08 -23.70 -4.03
N GLN A 256 4.50 -24.83 -3.61
CA GLN A 256 5.05 -25.68 -2.54
C GLN A 256 6.48 -26.16 -2.87
N LYS A 257 6.82 -26.42 -4.13
CA LYS A 257 8.18 -26.83 -4.50
C LYS A 257 9.23 -25.75 -4.22
N PHE A 258 8.88 -24.48 -4.33
CA PHE A 258 9.75 -23.35 -3.99
C PHE A 258 9.89 -23.20 -2.47
N ALA A 259 8.78 -23.30 -1.74
CA ALA A 259 8.78 -23.29 -0.27
C ALA A 259 9.60 -24.46 0.32
N ALA A 260 9.60 -25.61 -0.32
CA ALA A 260 10.37 -26.79 0.09
C ALA A 260 11.90 -26.62 -0.01
N LEU A 261 12.38 -25.61 -0.70
CA LEU A 261 13.79 -25.21 -0.70
C LEU A 261 14.19 -24.41 0.56
N GLN A 262 13.30 -24.35 1.55
CA GLN A 262 13.46 -23.57 2.79
C GLN A 262 13.74 -22.08 2.54
N ALA A 263 13.25 -21.56 1.42
CA ALA A 263 13.30 -20.15 1.06
C ALA A 263 12.02 -19.39 1.50
N ASP A 264 11.09 -20.06 2.23
CA ASP A 264 9.90 -19.45 2.83
C ASP A 264 10.23 -18.87 4.20
N GLY A 265 9.80 -17.65 4.43
CA GLY A 265 9.96 -16.94 5.69
C GLY A 265 8.88 -15.87 5.85
N ASP A 266 8.82 -15.27 7.03
CA ASP A 266 8.05 -14.04 7.23
C ASP A 266 8.80 -12.82 6.65
N TYR A 267 8.11 -11.68 6.60
CA TYR A 267 8.66 -10.43 6.08
C TYR A 267 10.03 -10.07 6.67
N ASN A 268 10.18 -10.17 7.99
CA ASN A 268 11.43 -9.80 8.66
C ASN A 268 12.56 -10.76 8.29
N THR A 269 12.27 -12.05 8.24
CA THR A 269 13.23 -13.10 7.89
C THR A 269 13.74 -12.95 6.46
N VAL A 270 12.86 -12.84 5.47
CA VAL A 270 13.27 -12.75 4.06
C VAL A 270 14.01 -11.43 3.77
N THR A 271 13.56 -10.34 4.38
CA THR A 271 14.21 -9.03 4.25
C THR A 271 15.61 -9.03 4.89
N ALA A 272 15.76 -9.62 6.06
CA ALA A 272 17.06 -9.76 6.71
C ALA A 272 18.03 -10.63 5.89
N LEU A 273 17.57 -11.78 5.36
CA LEU A 273 18.38 -12.65 4.52
C LEU A 273 18.90 -11.93 3.28
N PHE A 274 18.06 -11.12 2.62
CA PHE A 274 18.48 -10.36 1.46
C PHE A 274 19.45 -9.22 1.83
N ASN A 275 19.12 -8.42 2.85
CA ASN A 275 19.94 -7.28 3.26
C ASN A 275 21.28 -7.69 3.88
N GLU A 276 21.38 -8.90 4.44
CA GLU A 276 22.66 -9.49 4.94
C GLU A 276 23.48 -10.18 3.85
N GLY A 277 23.03 -10.16 2.58
CA GLY A 277 23.73 -10.82 1.47
C GLY A 277 23.67 -12.36 1.56
N LYS A 278 22.69 -12.91 2.24
CA LYS A 278 22.43 -14.37 2.34
C LYS A 278 21.45 -14.87 1.29
N ALA A 279 20.76 -13.98 0.61
CA ALA A 279 19.89 -14.31 -0.51
C ALA A 279 20.33 -13.49 -1.74
N ALA A 280 20.39 -14.15 -2.91
CA ALA A 280 20.76 -13.48 -4.15
C ALA A 280 19.58 -12.71 -4.77
N ALA A 281 18.33 -13.09 -4.47
CA ALA A 281 17.15 -12.35 -4.89
C ALA A 281 16.03 -12.44 -3.84
N ILE A 282 15.08 -11.50 -3.92
CA ILE A 282 13.88 -11.42 -3.08
C ILE A 282 12.67 -11.02 -3.95
N ILE A 283 11.53 -11.67 -3.72
CA ILE A 283 10.25 -11.19 -4.24
C ILE A 283 9.64 -10.24 -3.22
N GLY A 284 9.47 -8.98 -3.61
CA GLY A 284 8.95 -7.93 -2.75
C GLY A 284 8.65 -6.66 -3.52
N GLY A 285 8.12 -5.65 -2.87
CA GLY A 285 7.72 -4.41 -3.49
C GLY A 285 8.67 -3.23 -3.26
N PRO A 286 8.28 -2.02 -3.72
CA PRO A 286 9.10 -0.81 -3.61
C PRO A 286 9.43 -0.42 -2.16
N TRP A 287 8.63 -0.85 -1.20
CA TRP A 287 8.88 -0.62 0.24
C TRP A 287 10.19 -1.24 0.77
N LEU A 288 10.80 -2.19 0.04
CA LEU A 288 12.09 -2.79 0.42
C LEU A 288 13.29 -1.91 0.04
N ILE A 289 13.15 -1.00 -0.91
CA ILE A 289 14.26 -0.30 -1.56
C ILE A 289 15.06 0.57 -0.59
N SER A 290 14.41 1.19 0.40
CA SER A 290 15.13 1.99 1.41
C SER A 290 16.12 1.13 2.19
N GLY A 291 15.66 0.00 2.73
CA GLY A 291 16.51 -0.93 3.47
C GLY A 291 17.61 -1.56 2.63
N ILE A 292 17.33 -1.87 1.36
CA ILE A 292 18.33 -2.40 0.41
C ILE A 292 19.43 -1.39 0.16
N LYS A 293 19.10 -0.10 -0.03
CA LYS A 293 20.07 0.99 -0.19
C LYS A 293 20.89 1.22 1.07
N GLU A 294 20.24 1.16 2.25
CA GLU A 294 20.92 1.28 3.55
C GLU A 294 21.91 0.13 3.78
N ALA A 295 21.59 -1.08 3.30
CA ALA A 295 22.49 -2.23 3.32
C ALA A 295 23.67 -2.10 2.31
N GLY A 296 23.66 -1.10 1.43
CA GLY A 296 24.69 -0.86 0.43
C GLY A 296 24.69 -1.85 -0.73
N ILE A 297 23.56 -2.52 -0.99
CA ILE A 297 23.44 -3.53 -2.05
C ILE A 297 23.27 -2.84 -3.41
N VAL A 298 24.07 -3.26 -4.38
CA VAL A 298 23.85 -2.94 -5.79
C VAL A 298 22.82 -3.94 -6.32
N TYR A 299 21.67 -3.45 -6.74
CA TYR A 299 20.55 -4.30 -7.09
C TYR A 299 20.00 -4.01 -8.49
N GLY A 300 19.51 -5.06 -9.13
CA GLY A 300 18.69 -4.98 -10.33
C GLY A 300 17.24 -5.37 -10.02
N ILE A 301 16.35 -4.99 -10.90
CA ILE A 301 14.91 -5.25 -10.76
C ILE A 301 14.38 -5.85 -12.06
N ARG A 302 13.47 -6.84 -11.92
CA ARG A 302 12.70 -7.41 -13.01
C ARG A 302 11.22 -7.37 -12.69
N SER A 303 10.41 -7.22 -13.71
CA SER A 303 8.98 -7.45 -13.62
C SER A 303 8.69 -8.91 -13.28
N LEU A 304 7.65 -9.17 -12.49
CA LEU A 304 7.16 -10.55 -12.34
C LEU A 304 6.47 -11.06 -13.61
N SER A 305 5.99 -10.19 -14.49
CA SER A 305 5.46 -10.58 -15.82
C SER A 305 6.50 -11.20 -16.74
N ASP A 306 7.80 -11.01 -16.46
CA ASP A 306 8.89 -11.66 -17.22
C ASP A 306 9.00 -13.16 -16.96
N PHE A 307 8.33 -13.69 -15.93
CA PHE A 307 8.41 -15.11 -15.56
C PHE A 307 7.16 -15.86 -16.00
N THR A 308 7.32 -16.74 -16.99
CA THR A 308 6.25 -17.58 -17.51
C THR A 308 6.08 -18.84 -16.67
N LEU A 309 4.83 -19.16 -16.32
CA LEU A 309 4.41 -20.37 -15.62
C LEU A 309 4.31 -21.57 -16.57
N PRO A 310 4.27 -22.83 -16.08
CA PRO A 310 4.10 -24.02 -16.92
C PRO A 310 2.83 -24.05 -17.77
N ASN A 311 1.78 -23.34 -17.38
CA ASN A 311 0.54 -23.19 -18.18
C ASN A 311 0.67 -22.22 -19.36
N GLY A 312 1.82 -21.52 -19.48
CA GLY A 312 2.10 -20.54 -20.51
C GLY A 312 1.72 -19.09 -20.17
N GLU A 313 1.07 -18.86 -19.03
CA GLU A 313 0.74 -17.53 -18.54
C GLU A 313 1.89 -16.97 -17.70
N ALA A 314 1.91 -15.64 -17.52
CA ALA A 314 2.90 -15.00 -16.69
C ALA A 314 2.48 -15.01 -15.19
N LEU A 315 3.45 -14.79 -14.28
CA LEU A 315 3.13 -14.46 -12.90
C LEU A 315 2.28 -13.18 -12.87
N ALA A 316 1.19 -13.21 -12.11
CA ALA A 316 0.20 -12.14 -12.04
C ALA A 316 -0.01 -11.66 -10.57
N PRO A 317 0.85 -10.77 -10.05
CA PRO A 317 0.75 -10.32 -8.67
C PRO A 317 -0.50 -9.48 -8.42
N TYR A 318 -0.87 -9.33 -7.15
CA TYR A 318 -1.78 -8.27 -6.78
C TYR A 318 -1.10 -6.91 -6.90
N SER A 319 -1.91 -5.90 -7.23
CA SER A 319 -1.54 -4.50 -7.21
C SER A 319 -2.38 -3.77 -6.16
N GLY A 320 -1.72 -2.99 -5.32
CA GLY A 320 -2.33 -2.03 -4.40
C GLY A 320 -2.42 -0.68 -5.08
N VAL A 321 -3.62 -0.16 -5.33
CA VAL A 321 -3.82 1.15 -5.95
C VAL A 321 -4.23 2.16 -4.91
N GLN A 322 -3.49 3.25 -4.81
CA GLN A 322 -3.86 4.40 -4.00
C GLN A 322 -4.71 5.36 -4.84
N GLY A 323 -5.91 5.61 -4.38
CA GLY A 323 -6.88 6.41 -5.13
C GLY A 323 -7.59 7.44 -4.25
N ILE A 324 -8.19 8.42 -4.91
CA ILE A 324 -8.96 9.49 -4.27
C ILE A 324 -10.43 9.26 -4.51
N GLY A 325 -11.21 9.22 -3.41
CA GLY A 325 -12.67 9.21 -3.41
C GLY A 325 -13.24 10.55 -2.94
N VAL A 326 -14.40 10.91 -3.47
CA VAL A 326 -15.11 12.16 -3.16
C VAL A 326 -16.30 11.88 -2.26
N LEU A 327 -16.46 12.64 -1.16
CA LEU A 327 -17.62 12.53 -0.28
C LEU A 327 -18.84 13.18 -0.94
N LYS A 328 -20.05 12.59 -0.80
CA LYS A 328 -21.28 13.04 -1.47
C LYS A 328 -21.59 14.51 -1.20
N TYR A 329 -21.55 14.93 0.07
CA TYR A 329 -21.85 16.32 0.42
C TYR A 329 -20.88 17.32 -0.21
N ALA A 330 -19.60 16.93 -0.33
CA ALA A 330 -18.59 17.77 -0.96
C ALA A 330 -18.77 17.84 -2.48
N ALA A 331 -19.14 16.73 -3.12
CA ALA A 331 -19.52 16.69 -4.53
C ALA A 331 -20.72 17.59 -4.86
N GLU A 332 -21.64 17.78 -3.90
CA GLU A 332 -22.79 18.69 -4.05
C GLU A 332 -22.43 20.15 -3.80
N SER A 333 -21.61 20.43 -2.78
CA SER A 333 -21.33 21.80 -2.32
C SER A 333 -20.11 22.45 -2.96
N LYS A 334 -19.09 21.66 -3.39
CA LYS A 334 -17.80 22.14 -3.92
C LYS A 334 -17.41 21.51 -5.26
N LYS A 335 -18.37 21.03 -6.04
CA LYS A 335 -18.14 20.23 -7.27
C LYS A 335 -17.08 20.83 -8.20
N ASP A 336 -17.18 22.10 -8.56
CA ASP A 336 -16.28 22.74 -9.52
C ASP A 336 -14.83 22.81 -9.00
N ALA A 337 -14.66 23.07 -7.70
CA ALA A 337 -13.34 23.11 -7.08
C ALA A 337 -12.74 21.70 -6.99
N ILE A 338 -13.54 20.69 -6.58
CA ILE A 338 -13.12 19.29 -6.52
C ILE A 338 -12.74 18.77 -7.91
N ALA A 339 -13.51 19.10 -8.96
CA ALA A 339 -13.18 18.72 -10.33
C ALA A 339 -11.80 19.24 -10.76
N LYS A 340 -11.48 20.50 -10.44
CA LYS A 340 -10.15 21.08 -10.72
C LYS A 340 -9.04 20.38 -9.92
N VAL A 341 -9.27 20.10 -8.64
CA VAL A 341 -8.31 19.37 -7.79
C VAL A 341 -8.04 17.97 -8.34
N LEU A 342 -9.08 17.21 -8.69
CA LEU A 342 -8.93 15.89 -9.27
C LEU A 342 -8.18 15.95 -10.61
N THR A 343 -8.48 16.92 -11.46
CA THR A 343 -7.78 17.12 -12.73
C THR A 343 -6.30 17.45 -12.51
N ALA A 344 -5.96 18.30 -11.54
CA ALA A 344 -4.58 18.63 -11.21
C ALA A 344 -3.82 17.43 -10.66
N ILE A 345 -4.43 16.64 -9.77
CA ILE A 345 -3.80 15.43 -9.20
C ILE A 345 -3.67 14.32 -10.25
N ALA A 346 -4.62 14.22 -11.19
CA ALA A 346 -4.57 13.26 -12.30
C ALA A 346 -3.52 13.60 -13.36
N SER A 347 -2.89 14.78 -13.29
CA SER A 347 -1.95 15.25 -14.30
C SER A 347 -0.68 14.41 -14.39
N PRO A 348 -0.03 14.32 -15.58
CA PRO A 348 1.26 13.67 -15.73
C PRO A 348 2.34 14.26 -14.81
N GLU A 349 2.27 15.58 -14.52
CA GLU A 349 3.24 16.28 -13.67
C GLU A 349 3.25 15.75 -12.24
N VAL A 350 2.09 15.45 -11.66
CA VAL A 350 1.99 14.79 -10.35
C VAL A 350 2.58 13.38 -10.41
N GLY A 351 2.28 12.63 -11.46
CA GLY A 351 2.85 11.29 -11.65
C GLY A 351 4.39 11.31 -11.78
N ILE A 352 4.93 12.27 -12.54
CA ILE A 352 6.38 12.46 -12.69
C ILE A 352 7.02 12.82 -11.34
N ALA A 353 6.39 13.71 -10.57
CA ALA A 353 6.87 14.07 -9.23
C ALA A 353 6.87 12.87 -8.29
N LEU A 354 5.81 12.06 -8.28
CA LEU A 354 5.69 10.84 -7.49
C LEU A 354 6.76 9.82 -7.86
N ALA A 355 6.99 9.56 -9.13
CA ALA A 355 8.01 8.62 -9.59
C ALA A 355 9.43 9.04 -9.18
N ASN A 356 9.76 10.33 -9.32
CA ASN A 356 11.11 10.84 -9.10
C ASN A 356 11.42 11.13 -7.62
N GLN A 357 10.44 11.56 -6.84
CA GLN A 357 10.66 12.00 -5.45
C GLN A 357 10.23 10.95 -4.42
N SER A 358 9.19 10.17 -4.72
CA SER A 358 8.55 9.25 -3.78
C SER A 358 8.68 7.78 -4.16
N SER A 359 9.28 7.47 -5.32
CA SER A 359 9.40 6.10 -5.84
C SER A 359 8.07 5.36 -6.00
N CYS A 360 6.98 6.10 -6.21
CA CYS A 360 5.64 5.55 -6.47
C CYS A 360 5.41 5.42 -7.98
N ALA A 361 4.83 4.29 -8.43
CA ALA A 361 4.48 4.11 -9.83
C ALA A 361 3.21 4.89 -10.17
N PRO A 362 3.26 5.87 -11.10
CA PRO A 362 2.12 6.68 -11.44
C PRO A 362 0.99 5.87 -12.08
N ALA A 363 -0.26 6.19 -11.75
CA ALA A 363 -1.42 5.67 -12.48
C ALA A 363 -1.54 6.27 -13.88
N ASN A 364 -1.11 7.53 -14.07
CA ASN A 364 -1.14 8.19 -15.37
C ASN A 364 -0.03 7.68 -16.29
N SER A 365 -0.41 7.09 -17.42
CA SER A 365 0.51 6.46 -18.38
C SER A 365 1.44 7.45 -19.07
N LEU A 366 1.03 8.71 -19.25
CA LEU A 366 1.86 9.75 -19.86
C LEU A 366 3.06 10.14 -19.00
N SER A 367 2.99 9.93 -17.69
CA SER A 367 4.12 10.18 -16.78
C SER A 367 5.36 9.34 -17.13
N TYR A 368 5.19 8.19 -17.76
CA TYR A 368 6.28 7.29 -18.16
C TYR A 368 7.03 7.76 -19.41
N GLU A 369 6.51 8.78 -20.12
CA GLU A 369 7.20 9.42 -21.25
C GLU A 369 8.28 10.41 -20.79
N ASP A 370 8.28 10.79 -19.51
CA ASP A 370 9.32 11.66 -18.94
C ASP A 370 10.68 10.97 -18.97
N SER A 371 11.72 11.74 -19.30
CA SER A 371 13.07 11.22 -19.50
C SER A 371 13.71 10.65 -18.22
N MET A 372 13.34 11.13 -17.04
CA MET A 372 13.84 10.61 -15.76
C MET A 372 13.03 9.39 -15.29
N VAL A 373 11.74 9.40 -15.52
CA VAL A 373 10.85 8.26 -15.18
C VAL A 373 11.19 7.06 -16.07
N SER A 374 11.37 7.26 -17.37
CA SER A 374 11.62 6.19 -18.35
C SER A 374 12.95 5.44 -18.14
N VAL A 375 13.87 5.99 -17.37
CA VAL A 375 15.15 5.31 -17.00
C VAL A 375 15.15 4.76 -15.57
N ASN A 376 14.08 4.96 -14.81
CA ASN A 376 13.96 4.43 -13.46
C ASN A 376 13.53 2.95 -13.53
N GLN A 377 14.47 2.04 -13.28
CA GLN A 377 14.26 0.59 -13.38
C GLN A 377 13.07 0.09 -12.56
N MET A 378 12.88 0.61 -11.34
CA MET A 378 11.80 0.18 -10.46
C MET A 378 10.43 0.61 -11.02
N ILE A 379 10.31 1.87 -11.40
CA ILE A 379 9.07 2.41 -11.97
C ILE A 379 8.70 1.69 -13.27
N MET A 380 9.69 1.43 -14.13
CA MET A 380 9.45 0.70 -15.38
C MET A 380 9.10 -0.76 -15.12
N ALA A 381 9.76 -1.44 -14.19
CA ALA A 381 9.40 -2.81 -13.84
C ALA A 381 7.99 -2.91 -13.22
N MET A 382 7.56 -1.93 -12.42
CA MET A 382 6.18 -1.85 -11.94
C MET A 382 5.19 -1.63 -13.09
N LYS A 383 5.52 -0.76 -14.04
CA LYS A 383 4.70 -0.55 -15.24
C LYS A 383 4.53 -1.84 -16.04
N ASP A 384 5.64 -2.54 -16.31
CA ASP A 384 5.62 -3.79 -17.05
C ASP A 384 4.82 -4.87 -16.29
N THR A 385 4.97 -4.92 -14.95
CA THR A 385 4.19 -5.83 -14.10
C THR A 385 2.69 -5.53 -14.14
N ALA A 386 2.30 -4.25 -14.29
CA ALA A 386 0.88 -3.86 -14.36
C ALA A 386 0.12 -4.47 -15.55
N GLU A 387 0.84 -4.99 -16.57
CA GLU A 387 0.21 -5.68 -17.69
C GLU A 387 -0.43 -7.02 -17.29
N THR A 388 0.09 -7.67 -16.24
CA THR A 388 -0.41 -8.96 -15.72
C THR A 388 -0.96 -8.85 -14.30
N ALA A 389 -0.60 -7.79 -13.57
CA ALA A 389 -1.06 -7.57 -12.20
C ALA A 389 -2.59 -7.40 -12.16
N GLN A 390 -3.18 -7.93 -11.10
CA GLN A 390 -4.61 -7.79 -10.83
C GLN A 390 -4.80 -6.85 -9.63
N PRO A 391 -5.78 -5.94 -9.66
CA PRO A 391 -6.12 -5.21 -8.44
C PRO A 391 -6.54 -6.19 -7.35
N MET A 392 -6.19 -5.89 -6.10
CA MET A 392 -6.74 -6.67 -4.99
C MET A 392 -8.27 -6.54 -5.01
N PRO A 393 -9.02 -7.61 -4.66
CA PRO A 393 -10.48 -7.50 -4.53
C PRO A 393 -10.86 -6.38 -3.57
N ASN A 394 -11.70 -5.46 -4.03
CA ASN A 394 -12.09 -4.27 -3.27
C ASN A 394 -13.44 -4.42 -2.55
N ILE A 395 -13.95 -5.64 -2.45
CA ILE A 395 -15.17 -5.97 -1.72
C ILE A 395 -14.91 -6.08 -0.21
N PRO A 396 -15.88 -5.72 0.67
CA PRO A 396 -15.67 -5.75 2.12
C PRO A 396 -15.22 -7.13 2.64
N GLN A 397 -15.68 -8.20 2.01
CA GLN A 397 -15.41 -9.60 2.39
C GLN A 397 -13.93 -9.98 2.20
N MET A 398 -13.17 -9.27 1.36
CA MET A 398 -11.73 -9.54 1.20
C MET A 398 -10.97 -9.41 2.53
N SER A 399 -11.40 -8.52 3.41
CA SER A 399 -10.77 -8.30 4.72
C SER A 399 -10.71 -9.55 5.60
N VAL A 400 -11.67 -10.46 5.49
CA VAL A 400 -11.71 -11.72 6.26
C VAL A 400 -11.10 -12.89 5.52
N MET A 401 -10.67 -12.73 4.27
CA MET A 401 -10.09 -13.79 3.45
C MET A 401 -8.61 -14.04 3.71
N TRP A 402 -7.88 -13.03 4.19
CA TRP A 402 -6.44 -13.18 4.44
C TRP A 402 -6.13 -14.30 5.43
N GLY A 403 -6.89 -14.38 6.52
CA GLY A 403 -6.71 -15.42 7.55
C GLY A 403 -6.80 -16.85 7.00
N PRO A 404 -7.92 -17.27 6.40
CA PRO A 404 -8.06 -18.60 5.78
C PRO A 404 -7.03 -18.88 4.69
N ALA A 405 -6.73 -17.91 3.81
CA ALA A 405 -5.76 -18.08 2.73
C ALA A 405 -4.35 -18.32 3.28
N GLU A 406 -3.89 -17.53 4.25
CA GLU A 406 -2.57 -17.70 4.87
C GLU A 406 -2.50 -18.98 5.72
N SER A 407 -3.59 -19.36 6.38
CA SER A 407 -3.69 -20.60 7.13
C SER A 407 -3.57 -21.83 6.21
N LEU A 408 -4.19 -21.78 5.02
CA LEU A 408 -4.02 -22.81 3.98
C LEU A 408 -2.56 -22.92 3.56
N LEU A 409 -1.94 -21.80 3.21
CA LEU A 409 -0.54 -21.80 2.76
C LEU A 409 0.42 -22.29 3.87
N ALA A 410 0.19 -21.89 5.11
CA ALA A 410 1.00 -22.35 6.23
C ALA A 410 0.81 -23.86 6.52
N ALA A 411 -0.41 -24.38 6.44
CA ALA A 411 -0.69 -25.80 6.59
C ALA A 411 0.08 -26.64 5.55
N VAL A 412 0.06 -26.19 4.31
CA VAL A 412 0.75 -26.86 3.20
C VAL A 412 2.27 -26.70 3.29
N ASN A 413 2.78 -25.49 3.39
CA ASN A 413 4.21 -25.20 3.25
C ASN A 413 5.01 -25.49 4.52
N LYS A 414 4.42 -25.25 5.73
CA LYS A 414 5.11 -25.42 7.01
C LYS A 414 4.77 -26.73 7.71
N SER A 415 3.53 -27.23 7.55
CA SER A 415 3.09 -28.46 8.21
C SER A 415 3.10 -29.67 7.28
N GLY A 416 3.26 -29.49 5.96
CA GLY A 416 3.30 -30.56 4.97
C GLY A 416 1.96 -31.26 4.78
N GLU A 417 0.85 -30.57 5.04
CA GLU A 417 -0.50 -31.09 4.83
C GLU A 417 -0.81 -31.22 3.32
N ASP A 418 -1.72 -32.13 2.98
CA ASP A 418 -2.20 -32.30 1.59
C ASP A 418 -2.94 -31.05 1.12
N VAL A 419 -2.57 -30.56 -0.08
CA VAL A 419 -3.07 -29.30 -0.60
C VAL A 419 -4.58 -29.31 -0.78
N ALA A 420 -5.13 -30.35 -1.42
CA ALA A 420 -6.55 -30.41 -1.73
C ALA A 420 -7.41 -30.52 -0.47
N THR A 421 -6.98 -31.34 0.48
CA THR A 421 -7.67 -31.50 1.78
C THR A 421 -7.63 -30.21 2.59
N SER A 422 -6.51 -29.51 2.60
CA SER A 422 -6.36 -28.24 3.31
C SER A 422 -7.17 -27.14 2.60
N ALA A 423 -7.19 -27.11 1.27
CA ALA A 423 -7.98 -26.18 0.49
C ALA A 423 -9.48 -26.29 0.79
N ASP A 424 -10.03 -27.51 0.84
CA ASP A 424 -11.44 -27.73 1.21
C ASP A 424 -11.74 -27.23 2.64
N LYS A 425 -10.85 -27.54 3.58
CA LYS A 425 -11.00 -27.08 4.98
C LYS A 425 -11.04 -25.57 5.09
N TYR A 426 -10.07 -24.88 4.49
CA TYR A 426 -9.98 -23.42 4.60
C TYR A 426 -10.97 -22.67 3.70
N GLN A 427 -11.49 -23.31 2.66
CA GLN A 427 -12.65 -22.84 1.93
C GLN A 427 -13.90 -22.77 2.83
N GLU A 428 -14.17 -23.81 3.64
CA GLU A 428 -15.27 -23.80 4.60
C GLU A 428 -15.09 -22.76 5.71
N GLU A 429 -13.83 -22.56 6.17
CA GLU A 429 -13.50 -21.51 7.14
C GLU A 429 -13.75 -20.12 6.56
N ALA A 430 -13.34 -19.88 5.31
CA ALA A 430 -13.58 -18.63 4.59
C ALA A 430 -15.09 -18.34 4.41
N LEU A 431 -15.87 -19.33 4.01
CA LEU A 431 -17.33 -19.20 3.91
C LEU A 431 -17.98 -18.85 5.26
N THR A 432 -17.47 -19.42 6.36
CA THR A 432 -17.95 -19.11 7.71
C THR A 432 -17.60 -17.67 8.08
N ALA A 433 -16.35 -17.24 7.82
CA ALA A 433 -15.90 -15.87 8.11
C ALA A 433 -16.71 -14.81 7.34
N ILE A 434 -17.05 -15.08 6.07
CA ILE A 434 -17.90 -14.21 5.26
C ILE A 434 -19.35 -14.17 5.82
N ALA A 435 -19.88 -15.31 6.24
CA ALA A 435 -21.23 -15.37 6.81
C ALA A 435 -21.34 -14.60 8.13
N ASP A 436 -20.28 -14.59 8.93
CA ASP A 436 -20.22 -13.87 10.22
C ASP A 436 -20.16 -12.34 10.05
N MET A 437 -19.88 -11.83 8.84
CA MET A 437 -19.93 -10.39 8.51
C MET A 437 -21.35 -9.86 8.27
N GLN A 438 -22.34 -10.75 8.04
CA GLN A 438 -23.74 -10.40 7.72
C GLN A 438 -24.59 -10.27 8.99
#